data_77fa4f92d209e8d2f5dd29d5d6d2bb8e
#
_entry.id   77fa4f92d209e8d2f5dd29d5d6d2bb8e
#
_cell.length_a   1.000
_cell.length_b   1.000
_cell.length_c   1.000
_cell.angle_alpha   90.00
_cell.angle_beta   90.00
_cell.angle_gamma   90.00
#
_symmetry.space_group_name_H-M   'P 1'
#
loop_
_entity.id
_entity.type
_entity.pdbx_description
1 polymer ?
#
loop_
_entity_poly.entity_id
_entity_poly.type
_entity_poly.pdbx_seq_one_letter_code
_entity_poly.pdbx_strand_id
1 'polypeptide(L)'
;MCIRDRAREHIIKKTFEAVKGAPRAIVHVYNSTSLAQREQVFRKSKEDIKKIAVEGAKLLKELAAKEEGNFAFEYSPESFTGTEPEYALEVCNAVIDIWEPTADNKCIINLPATVEMSLPHVFASQVEYMDKNLHNRENVIISLHPHNDRGTGVADAELGLLAGADRIEGTLFGNGERTGNVDVITLAMNMYAQGVNPELDLSNMPELSETFERLTQMKIDDRHPYCGKLVFAAFSGSHQDAISKGMHYRIENDTEHWTVPYLPINPEDVGRTYD
;
A
#
# COMPACT_ATOMS: atom_id res chain seq x y z
N MET A 1 -7.27 5.30 13.65
CA MET A 1 -6.71 6.51 13.02
C MET A 1 -5.23 6.29 12.80
N CYS A 2 -4.70 6.64 11.63
CA CYS A 2 -3.25 6.65 11.36
C CYS A 2 -2.84 8.09 11.03
N ILE A 3 -1.80 8.59 11.70
CA ILE A 3 -1.25 9.94 11.44
C ILE A 3 0.24 9.79 11.18
N ARG A 4 0.68 10.37 10.05
CA ARG A 4 2.04 10.28 9.53
C ARG A 4 2.82 11.57 9.81
N ASP A 5 3.98 11.44 10.44
CA ASP A 5 4.85 12.55 10.84
C ASP A 5 6.31 12.36 10.48
N ARG A 6 7.00 13.46 10.21
CA ARG A 6 8.46 13.47 10.22
C ARG A 6 8.98 13.22 11.64
N ALA A 7 10.10 12.49 11.78
CA ALA A 7 10.73 12.23 13.06
C ALA A 7 11.33 13.52 13.69
N ARG A 8 10.44 14.47 14.04
CA ARG A 8 10.77 15.74 14.71
C ARG A 8 9.92 15.89 15.96
N GLU A 9 10.56 16.20 17.07
CA GLU A 9 9.95 16.24 18.40
C GLU A 9 8.64 17.05 18.46
N HIS A 10 8.67 18.30 17.94
CA HIS A 10 7.49 19.18 18.00
C HIS A 10 6.31 18.68 17.16
N ILE A 11 6.58 17.96 16.05
CA ILE A 11 5.55 17.38 15.20
C ILE A 11 4.95 16.15 15.90
N ILE A 12 5.79 15.26 16.41
CA ILE A 12 5.36 14.06 17.15
C ILE A 12 4.47 14.44 18.34
N LYS A 13 4.89 15.45 19.14
CA LYS A 13 4.06 15.95 20.25
C LYS A 13 2.70 16.46 19.78
N LYS A 14 2.68 17.17 18.64
CA LYS A 14 1.42 17.68 18.06
C LYS A 14 0.50 16.55 17.59
N THR A 15 1.07 15.46 17.08
CA THR A 15 0.33 14.27 16.71
C THR A 15 -0.35 13.64 17.92
N PHE A 16 0.36 13.47 19.03
CA PHE A 16 -0.27 12.94 20.26
C PHE A 16 -1.39 13.86 20.77
N GLU A 17 -1.23 15.18 20.70
CA GLU A 17 -2.34 16.10 21.00
C GLU A 17 -3.56 15.88 20.10
N ALA A 18 -3.32 15.64 18.79
CA ALA A 18 -4.39 15.46 17.80
C ALA A 18 -5.12 14.11 17.93
N VAL A 19 -4.44 13.04 18.38
CA VAL A 19 -5.06 11.72 18.56
C VAL A 19 -5.63 11.51 19.98
N LYS A 20 -5.55 12.50 20.84
CA LYS A 20 -6.05 12.42 22.21
C LYS A 20 -7.53 12.04 22.25
N GLY A 21 -7.85 11.00 23.02
CA GLY A 21 -9.20 10.46 23.12
C GLY A 21 -9.59 9.49 21.99
N ALA A 22 -8.73 9.23 21.01
CA ALA A 22 -8.97 8.17 20.06
C ALA A 22 -8.81 6.80 20.74
N PRO A 23 -9.78 5.86 20.58
CA PRO A 23 -9.70 4.54 21.22
C PRO A 23 -8.53 3.70 20.71
N ARG A 24 -8.11 3.95 19.46
CA ARG A 24 -6.97 3.30 18.82
C ARG A 24 -6.34 4.23 17.81
N ALA A 25 -5.01 4.36 17.83
CA ALA A 25 -4.26 5.16 16.85
C ALA A 25 -2.98 4.44 16.41
N ILE A 26 -2.63 4.59 15.13
CA ILE A 26 -1.30 4.27 14.60
C ILE A 26 -0.56 5.60 14.47
N VAL A 27 0.55 5.73 15.18
CA VAL A 27 1.43 6.91 15.04
C VAL A 27 2.59 6.52 14.14
N HIS A 28 2.66 7.15 12.98
CA HIS A 28 3.60 6.84 11.92
C HIS A 28 4.69 7.90 11.85
N VAL A 29 5.93 7.52 12.05
CA VAL A 29 7.09 8.40 11.87
C VAL A 29 7.98 7.94 10.75
N TYR A 30 8.61 8.89 10.08
CA TYR A 30 9.51 8.61 8.97
C TYR A 30 10.67 9.61 8.92
N ASN A 31 11.77 9.17 8.33
CA ASN A 31 12.85 10.03 7.85
C ASN A 31 13.51 9.39 6.63
N SER A 32 14.01 10.23 5.73
CA SER A 32 14.69 9.73 4.52
C SER A 32 16.03 9.09 4.84
N THR A 33 16.27 7.94 4.23
CA THR A 33 17.48 7.13 4.45
C THR A 33 18.34 6.96 3.21
N SER A 34 17.84 7.36 2.01
CA SER A 34 18.53 7.15 0.73
C SER A 34 19.87 7.90 0.64
N LEU A 35 20.77 7.35 -0.18
CA LEU A 35 22.08 7.97 -0.46
C LEU A 35 21.93 9.42 -0.92
N ALA A 36 21.05 9.68 -1.89
CA ALA A 36 20.82 11.03 -2.41
C ALA A 36 20.37 12.01 -1.33
N GLN A 37 19.45 11.60 -0.45
CA GLN A 37 18.96 12.44 0.64
C GLN A 37 20.06 12.70 1.68
N ARG A 38 20.84 11.69 2.04
CA ARG A 38 21.94 11.83 3.00
C ARG A 38 22.99 12.82 2.51
N GLU A 39 23.43 12.69 1.25
CA GLU A 39 24.52 13.48 0.68
C GLU A 39 24.10 14.89 0.23
N GLN A 40 22.97 14.99 -0.48
CA GLN A 40 22.58 16.23 -1.16
C GLN A 40 21.71 17.14 -0.30
N VAL A 41 20.84 16.53 0.55
CA VAL A 41 19.82 17.30 1.30
C VAL A 41 20.24 17.48 2.76
N PHE A 42 20.49 16.38 3.46
CA PHE A 42 20.83 16.46 4.90
C PHE A 42 22.31 16.75 5.14
N ARG A 43 23.18 16.29 4.24
CA ARG A 43 24.64 16.34 4.38
C ARG A 43 25.08 15.70 5.70
N LYS A 44 24.57 14.48 5.95
CA LYS A 44 24.74 13.74 7.19
C LYS A 44 25.24 12.32 6.93
N SER A 45 25.97 11.78 7.90
CA SER A 45 26.41 10.39 7.89
C SER A 45 25.23 9.41 8.05
N LYS A 46 25.44 8.14 7.72
CA LYS A 46 24.50 7.05 8.01
C LYS A 46 24.13 7.02 9.50
N GLU A 47 25.11 7.16 10.38
CA GLU A 47 24.91 7.14 11.82
C GLU A 47 24.02 8.31 12.30
N ASP A 48 24.23 9.54 11.78
CA ASP A 48 23.41 10.68 12.11
C ASP A 48 21.95 10.51 11.65
N ILE A 49 21.74 9.90 10.48
CA ILE A 49 20.39 9.63 9.94
C ILE A 49 19.70 8.53 10.75
N LYS A 50 20.41 7.45 11.11
CA LYS A 50 19.89 6.39 11.98
C LYS A 50 19.51 6.96 13.36
N LYS A 51 20.30 7.87 13.90
CA LYS A 51 20.02 8.54 15.17
C LYS A 51 18.68 9.27 15.16
N ILE A 52 18.30 9.91 14.03
CA ILE A 52 16.98 10.57 13.88
C ILE A 52 15.84 9.57 14.06
N ALA A 53 15.93 8.39 13.42
CA ALA A 53 14.94 7.33 13.55
C ALA A 53 14.83 6.82 14.99
N VAL A 54 15.98 6.55 15.62
CA VAL A 54 16.10 6.08 17.00
C VAL A 54 15.51 7.07 18.00
N GLU A 55 15.82 8.35 17.87
CA GLU A 55 15.27 9.40 18.74
C GLU A 55 13.77 9.55 18.55
N GLY A 56 13.27 9.48 17.31
CA GLY A 56 11.84 9.47 17.00
C GLY A 56 11.13 8.29 17.64
N ALA A 57 11.69 7.08 17.50
CA ALA A 57 11.13 5.86 18.07
C ALA A 57 11.05 5.90 19.61
N LYS A 58 12.09 6.41 20.27
CA LYS A 58 12.10 6.60 21.74
C LYS A 58 11.03 7.58 22.17
N LEU A 59 10.91 8.70 21.48
CA LEU A 59 9.92 9.72 21.81
C LEU A 59 8.49 9.20 21.66
N LEU A 60 8.19 8.40 20.61
CA LEU A 60 6.89 7.78 20.44
C LEU A 60 6.56 6.88 21.63
N LYS A 61 7.48 5.99 22.01
CA LYS A 61 7.31 5.07 23.13
C LYS A 61 7.09 5.83 24.44
N GLU A 62 7.85 6.90 24.67
CA GLU A 62 7.73 7.75 25.86
C GLU A 62 6.37 8.49 25.94
N LEU A 63 5.91 9.07 24.82
CA LEU A 63 4.65 9.81 24.80
C LEU A 63 3.45 8.88 24.90
N ALA A 64 3.46 7.74 24.18
CA ALA A 64 2.40 6.75 24.28
C ALA A 64 2.23 6.21 25.71
N ALA A 65 3.31 6.05 26.47
CA ALA A 65 3.26 5.60 27.86
C ALA A 65 2.61 6.63 28.83
N LYS A 66 2.47 7.88 28.40
CA LYS A 66 1.88 8.98 29.18
C LYS A 66 0.42 9.28 28.82
N GLU A 67 -0.05 8.75 27.70
CA GLU A 67 -1.40 9.00 27.18
C GLU A 67 -2.29 7.76 27.39
N GLU A 68 -3.58 7.99 27.62
CA GLU A 68 -4.58 6.93 27.63
C GLU A 68 -4.95 6.56 26.20
N GLY A 69 -4.97 5.27 25.87
CA GLY A 69 -5.35 4.77 24.55
C GLY A 69 -4.53 3.56 24.12
N ASN A 70 -4.91 3.00 22.97
CA ASN A 70 -4.18 1.90 22.34
C ASN A 70 -3.38 2.47 21.16
N PHE A 71 -2.06 2.51 21.28
CA PHE A 71 -1.15 3.04 20.28
C PHE A 71 -0.35 1.91 19.63
N ALA A 72 -0.41 1.83 18.31
CA ALA A 72 0.53 1.08 17.50
C ALA A 72 1.50 2.05 16.81
N PHE A 73 2.72 1.60 16.56
CA PHE A 73 3.77 2.43 15.96
C PHE A 73 4.10 1.95 14.55
N GLU A 74 4.34 2.92 13.68
CA GLU A 74 4.76 2.68 12.33
C GLU A 74 6.02 3.51 12.01
N TYR A 75 7.00 2.88 11.35
CA TYR A 75 8.21 3.55 10.87
C TYR A 75 8.41 3.30 9.38
N SER A 76 8.80 4.36 8.65
CA SER A 76 9.24 4.26 7.24
C SER A 76 10.67 4.79 7.07
N PRO A 77 11.59 3.97 6.55
CA PRO A 77 12.83 4.46 5.96
C PRO A 77 12.48 5.09 4.59
N GLU A 78 12.08 6.37 4.59
CA GLU A 78 11.64 7.06 3.37
C GLU A 78 12.69 6.99 2.27
N SER A 79 12.25 6.88 1.01
CA SER A 79 13.11 6.58 -0.14
C SER A 79 13.84 5.23 -0.01
N PHE A 80 13.13 4.21 0.49
CA PHE A 80 13.67 2.86 0.69
C PHE A 80 14.31 2.29 -0.58
N THR A 81 13.68 2.47 -1.75
CA THR A 81 14.21 2.01 -3.04
C THR A 81 15.52 2.66 -3.46
N GLY A 82 15.86 3.80 -2.88
CA GLY A 82 17.15 4.49 -3.07
C GLY A 82 18.11 4.34 -1.90
N THR A 83 17.82 3.44 -0.96
CA THR A 83 18.62 3.13 0.24
C THR A 83 19.28 1.78 0.05
N GLU A 84 20.51 1.64 0.51
CA GLU A 84 21.19 0.33 0.55
C GLU A 84 20.40 -0.62 1.45
N PRO A 85 20.04 -1.84 1.00
CA PRO A 85 19.18 -2.76 1.76
C PRO A 85 19.69 -3.06 3.16
N GLU A 86 21.01 -3.25 3.30
CA GLU A 86 21.66 -3.53 4.58
C GLU A 86 21.55 -2.34 5.55
N TYR A 87 21.63 -1.12 5.03
CA TYR A 87 21.46 0.08 5.84
C TYR A 87 19.99 0.32 6.21
N ALA A 88 19.07 0.10 5.31
CA ALA A 88 17.63 0.15 5.63
C ALA A 88 17.28 -0.86 6.74
N LEU A 89 17.80 -2.09 6.64
CA LEU A 89 17.64 -3.13 7.66
C LEU A 89 18.22 -2.69 9.00
N GLU A 90 19.44 -2.14 9.02
CA GLU A 90 20.09 -1.65 10.24
C GLU A 90 19.23 -0.60 10.96
N VAL A 91 18.69 0.37 10.21
CA VAL A 91 17.84 1.43 10.77
C VAL A 91 16.53 0.85 11.29
N CYS A 92 15.85 -0.01 10.52
CA CYS A 92 14.60 -0.64 10.93
C CYS A 92 14.78 -1.50 12.19
N ASN A 93 15.83 -2.31 12.25
CA ASN A 93 16.11 -3.14 13.42
C ASN A 93 16.39 -2.28 14.66
N ALA A 94 17.11 -1.16 14.52
CA ALA A 94 17.33 -0.23 15.63
C ALA A 94 16.02 0.39 16.17
N VAL A 95 15.04 0.61 15.31
CA VAL A 95 13.69 1.08 15.71
C VAL A 95 12.89 -0.04 16.38
N ILE A 96 12.88 -1.25 15.80
CA ILE A 96 12.19 -2.44 16.35
C ILE A 96 12.71 -2.76 17.76
N ASP A 97 14.03 -2.72 17.96
CA ASP A 97 14.66 -3.01 19.24
C ASP A 97 14.28 -2.00 20.36
N ILE A 98 13.90 -0.76 19.98
CA ILE A 98 13.36 0.23 20.92
C ILE A 98 11.91 -0.04 21.24
N TRP A 99 11.09 -0.37 20.22
CA TRP A 99 9.66 -0.57 20.41
C TRP A 99 9.31 -1.89 21.08
N GLU A 100 10.16 -2.91 20.90
CA GLU A 100 9.99 -4.25 21.50
C GLU A 100 8.57 -4.81 21.23
N PRO A 101 8.16 -4.92 19.94
CA PRO A 101 6.81 -5.34 19.61
C PRO A 101 6.51 -6.76 20.13
N THR A 102 5.24 -7.00 20.42
CA THR A 102 4.73 -8.28 20.94
C THR A 102 3.58 -8.77 20.07
N ALA A 103 3.15 -10.02 20.26
CA ALA A 103 2.01 -10.57 19.53
C ALA A 103 0.72 -9.74 19.72
N ASP A 104 0.52 -9.15 20.91
CA ASP A 104 -0.65 -8.34 21.22
C ASP A 104 -0.51 -6.88 20.75
N ASN A 105 0.70 -6.40 20.53
CA ASN A 105 0.98 -5.04 20.05
C ASN A 105 2.12 -5.04 19.05
N LYS A 106 1.81 -5.43 17.80
CA LYS A 106 2.75 -5.44 16.69
C LYS A 106 3.12 -4.03 16.27
N CYS A 107 4.36 -3.84 15.82
CA CYS A 107 4.76 -2.62 15.11
C CYS A 107 4.66 -2.81 13.60
N ILE A 108 4.69 -1.70 12.87
CA ILE A 108 4.64 -1.67 11.43
C ILE A 108 5.96 -1.09 10.92
N ILE A 109 6.61 -1.81 10.02
CA ILE A 109 7.72 -1.31 9.20
C ILE A 109 7.19 -1.15 7.79
N ASN A 110 7.07 0.11 7.35
CA ASN A 110 6.56 0.43 6.03
C ASN A 110 7.71 0.74 5.08
N LEU A 111 7.80 0.01 3.97
CA LEU A 111 8.86 0.09 2.97
C LEU A 111 8.34 0.86 1.74
N PRO A 112 8.56 2.20 1.65
CA PRO A 112 8.00 2.97 0.56
C PRO A 112 8.86 2.91 -0.69
N ALA A 113 8.28 2.52 -1.82
CA ALA A 113 8.80 2.88 -3.12
C ALA A 113 8.45 4.36 -3.39
N THR A 114 9.10 5.26 -2.63
CA THR A 114 8.87 6.72 -2.71
C THR A 114 9.01 7.24 -4.13
N VAL A 115 9.92 6.64 -4.88
CA VAL A 115 10.02 6.72 -6.35
C VAL A 115 10.28 5.30 -6.84
N GLU A 116 9.58 4.87 -7.86
CA GLU A 116 9.87 3.60 -8.54
C GLU A 116 11.23 3.69 -9.27
N MET A 117 12.30 3.25 -8.63
CA MET A 117 13.67 3.34 -9.16
C MET A 117 14.11 2.10 -9.93
N SER A 118 13.38 0.98 -9.80
CA SER A 118 13.75 -0.31 -10.37
C SER A 118 12.54 -1.05 -10.94
N LEU A 119 12.77 -2.23 -11.49
CA LEU A 119 11.70 -3.13 -11.91
C LEU A 119 11.03 -3.80 -10.69
N PRO A 120 9.73 -4.18 -10.78
CA PRO A 120 8.98 -4.70 -9.65
C PRO A 120 9.61 -5.91 -8.95
N HIS A 121 10.23 -6.84 -9.68
CA HIS A 121 10.91 -7.98 -9.07
C HIS A 121 12.16 -7.59 -8.26
N VAL A 122 12.81 -6.47 -8.58
CA VAL A 122 13.93 -5.95 -7.78
C VAL A 122 13.42 -5.40 -6.45
N PHE A 123 12.31 -4.63 -6.50
CA PHE A 123 11.65 -4.15 -5.28
C PHE A 123 11.18 -5.34 -4.41
N ALA A 124 10.54 -6.35 -5.02
CA ALA A 124 10.15 -7.57 -4.31
C ALA A 124 11.35 -8.29 -3.66
N SER A 125 12.51 -8.36 -4.34
CA SER A 125 13.72 -8.94 -3.74
C SER A 125 14.23 -8.14 -2.54
N GLN A 126 14.08 -6.81 -2.55
CA GLN A 126 14.39 -5.97 -1.39
C GLN A 126 13.42 -6.24 -0.22
N VAL A 127 12.12 -6.41 -0.52
CA VAL A 127 11.11 -6.79 0.48
C VAL A 127 11.41 -8.15 1.08
N GLU A 128 11.74 -9.16 0.25
CA GLU A 128 12.12 -10.50 0.71
C GLU A 128 13.37 -10.45 1.62
N TYR A 129 14.34 -9.62 1.27
CA TYR A 129 15.53 -9.41 2.10
C TYR A 129 15.15 -8.85 3.48
N MET A 130 14.25 -7.87 3.54
CA MET A 130 13.76 -7.32 4.82
C MET A 130 12.97 -8.37 5.60
N ASP A 131 12.06 -9.09 4.95
CA ASP A 131 11.26 -10.15 5.56
C ASP A 131 12.12 -11.19 6.28
N LYS A 132 13.22 -11.63 5.63
CA LYS A 132 14.13 -12.66 6.17
C LYS A 132 15.06 -12.18 7.27
N ASN A 133 15.29 -10.86 7.42
CA ASN A 133 16.36 -10.34 8.28
C ASN A 133 15.88 -9.35 9.35
N LEU A 134 14.62 -8.90 9.34
CA LEU A 134 14.10 -8.05 10.40
C LEU A 134 14.07 -8.79 11.75
N HIS A 135 14.49 -8.09 12.81
CA HIS A 135 14.38 -8.58 14.17
C HIS A 135 12.91 -8.81 14.56
N ASN A 136 12.65 -9.85 15.35
CA ASN A 136 11.31 -10.11 15.90
C ASN A 136 10.21 -10.12 14.81
N ARG A 137 10.50 -10.69 13.63
CA ARG A 137 9.69 -10.63 12.41
C ARG A 137 8.22 -11.04 12.63
N GLU A 138 7.97 -12.00 13.48
CA GLU A 138 6.63 -12.49 13.82
C GLU A 138 5.73 -11.43 14.48
N ASN A 139 6.33 -10.42 15.09
CA ASN A 139 5.64 -9.29 15.72
C ASN A 139 5.74 -7.98 14.93
N VAL A 140 6.26 -8.04 13.71
CA VAL A 140 6.38 -6.90 12.77
C VAL A 140 5.41 -7.11 11.61
N ILE A 141 4.66 -6.08 11.27
CA ILE A 141 3.87 -6.01 10.05
C ILE A 141 4.72 -5.29 9.01
N ILE A 142 5.09 -5.97 7.92
CA ILE A 142 5.71 -5.32 6.77
C ILE A 142 4.60 -4.72 5.91
N SER A 143 4.62 -3.40 5.80
CA SER A 143 3.73 -2.62 4.93
C SER A 143 4.49 -2.10 3.73
N LEU A 144 3.86 -2.03 2.57
CA LEU A 144 4.44 -1.42 1.37
C LEU A 144 3.65 -0.19 0.95
N HIS A 145 4.36 0.84 0.48
CA HIS A 145 3.76 2.09 0.01
C HIS A 145 4.33 2.46 -1.36
N PRO A 146 3.93 1.74 -2.43
CA PRO A 146 4.43 2.05 -3.77
C PRO A 146 3.80 3.32 -4.34
N HIS A 147 4.65 4.16 -4.99
CA HIS A 147 4.21 5.13 -5.98
C HIS A 147 4.15 4.48 -7.36
N ASN A 148 3.76 5.24 -8.38
CA ASN A 148 3.48 4.72 -9.72
C ASN A 148 4.27 5.44 -10.81
N ASP A 149 5.52 5.84 -10.52
CA ASP A 149 6.35 6.67 -11.42
C ASP A 149 6.67 5.98 -12.75
N ARG A 150 6.72 4.65 -12.76
CA ARG A 150 6.95 3.81 -13.94
C ARG A 150 5.69 3.17 -14.50
N GLY A 151 4.52 3.39 -13.85
CA GLY A 151 3.28 2.71 -14.18
C GLY A 151 3.22 1.25 -13.69
N THR A 152 4.06 0.86 -12.74
CA THR A 152 4.18 -0.52 -12.24
C THR A 152 3.84 -0.67 -10.74
N GLY A 153 3.27 0.36 -10.12
CA GLY A 153 2.97 0.36 -8.68
C GLY A 153 2.09 -0.81 -8.21
N VAL A 154 1.13 -1.24 -9.03
CA VAL A 154 0.31 -2.44 -8.74
C VAL A 154 1.18 -3.70 -8.75
N ALA A 155 2.07 -3.84 -9.74
CA ALA A 155 2.98 -4.98 -9.83
C ALA A 155 4.00 -4.99 -8.68
N ASP A 156 4.47 -3.81 -8.23
CA ASP A 156 5.31 -3.69 -7.04
C ASP A 156 4.58 -4.23 -5.79
N ALA A 157 3.29 -3.88 -5.64
CA ALA A 157 2.48 -4.35 -4.53
C ALA A 157 2.23 -5.88 -4.59
N GLU A 158 1.81 -6.41 -5.75
CA GLU A 158 1.55 -7.84 -5.94
C GLU A 158 2.79 -8.69 -5.66
N LEU A 159 3.92 -8.35 -6.28
CA LEU A 159 5.16 -9.08 -6.08
C LEU A 159 5.72 -8.89 -4.66
N GLY A 160 5.51 -7.71 -4.05
CA GLY A 160 5.89 -7.46 -2.68
C GLY A 160 5.11 -8.30 -1.67
N LEU A 161 3.79 -8.51 -1.88
CA LEU A 161 2.98 -9.43 -1.08
C LEU A 161 3.49 -10.86 -1.20
N LEU A 162 3.83 -11.31 -2.41
CA LEU A 162 4.42 -12.63 -2.63
C LEU A 162 5.82 -12.77 -1.99
N ALA A 163 6.52 -11.66 -1.79
CA ALA A 163 7.83 -11.60 -1.16
C ALA A 163 7.81 -11.50 0.37
N GLY A 164 6.63 -11.55 1.01
CA GLY A 164 6.49 -11.60 2.45
C GLY A 164 5.90 -10.35 3.12
N ALA A 165 5.44 -9.36 2.35
CA ALA A 165 4.72 -8.23 2.94
C ALA A 165 3.32 -8.65 3.44
N ASP A 166 2.88 -7.99 4.51
CA ASP A 166 1.61 -8.27 5.18
C ASP A 166 0.52 -7.26 4.82
N ARG A 167 0.90 -6.06 4.34
CA ARG A 167 -0.01 -4.92 4.15
C ARG A 167 0.43 -4.05 2.99
N ILE A 168 -0.53 -3.45 2.28
CA ILE A 168 -0.29 -2.42 1.27
C ILE A 168 -0.96 -1.12 1.69
N GLU A 169 -0.25 -0.02 1.50
CA GLU A 169 -0.77 1.34 1.57
C GLU A 169 -0.85 1.92 0.17
N GLY A 170 -2.01 2.41 -0.19
CA GLY A 170 -2.26 3.02 -1.49
C GLY A 170 -3.44 3.97 -1.45
N THR A 171 -3.94 4.33 -2.61
CA THR A 171 -5.05 5.26 -2.73
C THR A 171 -6.11 4.74 -3.67
N LEU A 172 -7.34 5.24 -3.51
CA LEU A 172 -8.41 4.95 -4.46
C LEU A 172 -8.04 5.50 -5.84
N PHE A 173 -8.12 4.64 -6.84
CA PHE A 173 -7.84 4.95 -8.25
C PHE A 173 -6.43 5.53 -8.50
N GLY A 174 -5.47 5.21 -7.63
CA GLY A 174 -4.09 5.65 -7.78
C GLY A 174 -3.83 7.13 -7.53
N ASN A 175 -4.74 7.84 -6.87
CA ASN A 175 -4.54 9.27 -6.56
C ASN A 175 -3.28 9.50 -5.73
N GLY A 176 -2.58 10.62 -5.95
CA GLY A 176 -1.39 10.94 -5.17
C GLY A 176 -0.45 11.92 -5.88
N GLU A 177 0.74 12.09 -5.29
CA GLU A 177 1.76 12.96 -5.84
C GLU A 177 2.34 12.40 -7.16
N ARG A 178 2.80 13.28 -8.04
CA ARG A 178 3.41 12.96 -9.35
C ARG A 178 2.49 12.10 -10.21
N THR A 179 2.81 10.82 -10.40
CA THR A 179 2.02 9.83 -11.15
C THR A 179 1.04 9.05 -10.27
N GLY A 180 0.94 9.40 -9.00
CA GLY A 180 0.08 8.76 -8.02
C GLY A 180 0.75 7.66 -7.19
N ASN A 181 -0.06 7.02 -6.37
CA ASN A 181 0.30 5.87 -5.54
C ASN A 181 -0.21 4.57 -6.20
N VAL A 182 0.12 3.44 -5.63
CA VAL A 182 -0.52 2.18 -6.00
C VAL A 182 -2.04 2.32 -5.89
N ASP A 183 -2.73 1.89 -6.94
CA ASP A 183 -4.19 1.87 -6.97
C ASP A 183 -4.72 0.65 -6.20
N VAL A 184 -5.30 0.90 -5.03
CA VAL A 184 -5.83 -0.18 -4.19
C VAL A 184 -7.06 -0.84 -4.79
N ILE A 185 -7.80 -0.15 -5.68
CA ILE A 185 -8.95 -0.74 -6.38
C ILE A 185 -8.46 -1.81 -7.35
N THR A 186 -7.50 -1.47 -8.21
CA THR A 186 -6.92 -2.43 -9.16
C THR A 186 -6.26 -3.59 -8.43
N LEU A 187 -5.47 -3.33 -7.38
CA LEU A 187 -4.85 -4.39 -6.58
C LEU A 187 -5.88 -5.34 -5.96
N ALA A 188 -6.91 -4.79 -5.31
CA ALA A 188 -7.96 -5.59 -4.67
C ALA A 188 -8.74 -6.45 -5.69
N MET A 189 -9.05 -5.89 -6.86
CA MET A 189 -9.73 -6.62 -7.91
C MET A 189 -8.83 -7.69 -8.57
N ASN A 190 -7.53 -7.44 -8.67
CA ASN A 190 -6.58 -8.46 -9.11
C ASN A 190 -6.53 -9.64 -8.13
N MET A 191 -6.51 -9.37 -6.82
CA MET A 191 -6.60 -10.39 -5.78
C MET A 191 -7.91 -11.19 -5.89
N TYR A 192 -9.04 -10.49 -6.00
CA TYR A 192 -10.36 -11.11 -6.17
C TYR A 192 -10.42 -12.03 -7.41
N ALA A 193 -9.93 -11.57 -8.55
CA ALA A 193 -9.88 -12.36 -9.79
C ALA A 193 -9.00 -13.62 -9.69
N GLN A 194 -8.11 -13.69 -8.70
CA GLN A 194 -7.29 -14.88 -8.37
C GLN A 194 -7.86 -15.69 -7.20
N GLY A 195 -9.08 -15.41 -6.75
CA GLY A 195 -9.75 -16.10 -5.66
C GLY A 195 -9.29 -15.72 -4.25
N VAL A 196 -8.60 -14.59 -4.11
CA VAL A 196 -8.18 -14.05 -2.82
C VAL A 196 -9.14 -12.93 -2.42
N ASN A 197 -9.85 -13.10 -1.30
CA ASN A 197 -10.74 -12.07 -0.79
C ASN A 197 -9.95 -10.89 -0.22
N PRO A 198 -10.05 -9.67 -0.80
CA PRO A 198 -9.36 -8.49 -0.31
C PRO A 198 -10.02 -7.87 0.95
N GLU A 199 -11.13 -8.43 1.42
CA GLU A 199 -11.96 -7.91 2.53
C GLU A 199 -12.45 -6.47 2.32
N LEU A 200 -12.62 -6.07 1.06
CA LEU A 200 -13.16 -4.79 0.64
C LEU A 200 -14.47 -5.01 -0.14
N ASP A 201 -15.47 -4.20 0.14
CA ASP A 201 -16.72 -4.19 -0.62
C ASP A 201 -16.58 -3.28 -1.84
N LEU A 202 -16.42 -3.87 -3.01
CA LEU A 202 -16.33 -3.20 -4.32
C LEU A 202 -17.54 -3.51 -5.21
N SER A 203 -18.61 -4.03 -4.63
CA SER A 203 -19.82 -4.46 -5.35
C SER A 203 -20.60 -3.31 -6.00
N ASN A 204 -20.35 -2.07 -5.62
CA ASN A 204 -20.93 -0.87 -6.23
C ASN A 204 -19.85 0.10 -6.72
N MET A 205 -19.09 -0.32 -7.71
CA MET A 205 -18.00 0.48 -8.30
C MET A 205 -18.49 1.81 -8.91
N PRO A 206 -19.69 1.89 -9.56
CA PRO A 206 -20.19 3.16 -10.05
C PRO A 206 -20.34 4.22 -8.97
N GLU A 207 -20.95 3.92 -7.83
CA GLU A 207 -21.13 4.86 -6.72
C GLU A 207 -19.78 5.29 -6.11
N LEU A 208 -18.85 4.34 -5.97
CA LEU A 208 -17.50 4.62 -5.49
C LEU A 208 -16.77 5.59 -6.42
N SER A 209 -16.86 5.36 -7.73
CA SER A 209 -16.24 6.20 -8.76
C SER A 209 -16.84 7.61 -8.78
N GLU A 210 -18.17 7.73 -8.76
CA GLU A 210 -18.85 9.03 -8.70
C GLU A 210 -18.51 9.80 -7.43
N THR A 211 -18.45 9.12 -6.29
CA THR A 211 -18.08 9.74 -5.01
C THR A 211 -16.64 10.25 -5.05
N PHE A 212 -15.70 9.44 -5.57
CA PHE A 212 -14.30 9.86 -5.74
C PHE A 212 -14.21 11.10 -6.65
N GLU A 213 -14.81 11.07 -7.85
CA GLU A 213 -14.78 12.20 -8.79
C GLU A 213 -15.40 13.47 -8.19
N ARG A 214 -16.50 13.32 -7.47
CA ARG A 214 -17.20 14.45 -6.82
C ARG A 214 -16.35 15.10 -5.71
N LEU A 215 -15.67 14.28 -4.89
CA LEU A 215 -14.88 14.78 -3.76
C LEU A 215 -13.51 15.33 -4.18
N THR A 216 -12.85 14.68 -5.13
CA THR A 216 -11.51 15.06 -5.55
C THR A 216 -11.49 16.05 -6.72
N GLN A 217 -12.58 16.16 -7.47
CA GLN A 217 -12.69 16.88 -8.75
C GLN A 217 -11.76 16.32 -9.83
N MET A 218 -11.27 15.09 -9.66
CA MET A 218 -10.40 14.37 -10.61
C MET A 218 -11.22 13.31 -11.34
N LYS A 219 -10.96 13.17 -12.65
CA LYS A 219 -11.60 12.18 -13.49
C LYS A 219 -10.87 10.84 -13.42
N ILE A 220 -11.64 9.75 -13.36
CA ILE A 220 -11.14 8.40 -13.56
C ILE A 220 -11.08 8.14 -15.08
N ASP A 221 -9.99 7.54 -15.55
CA ASP A 221 -9.82 7.21 -16.97
C ASP A 221 -10.90 6.20 -17.44
N ASP A 222 -11.46 6.41 -18.62
CA ASP A 222 -12.50 5.53 -19.18
C ASP A 222 -12.00 4.09 -19.41
N ARG A 223 -10.70 3.85 -19.44
CA ARG A 223 -10.03 2.55 -19.55
C ARG A 223 -9.38 2.08 -18.26
N HIS A 224 -9.66 2.76 -17.14
CA HIS A 224 -9.11 2.34 -15.85
C HIS A 224 -9.54 0.89 -15.53
N PRO A 225 -8.64 -0.01 -15.12
CA PRO A 225 -8.99 -1.39 -14.84
C PRO A 225 -10.20 -1.50 -13.91
N TYR A 226 -11.12 -2.41 -14.24
CA TYR A 226 -12.35 -2.75 -13.49
C TYR A 226 -13.41 -1.65 -13.35
N CYS A 227 -13.05 -0.37 -13.30
CA CYS A 227 -13.99 0.71 -13.02
C CYS A 227 -14.25 1.64 -14.20
N GLY A 228 -13.37 1.71 -15.18
CA GLY A 228 -13.50 2.56 -16.35
C GLY A 228 -14.75 2.25 -17.17
N LYS A 229 -15.32 3.26 -17.83
CA LYS A 229 -16.59 3.12 -18.58
C LYS A 229 -16.51 2.10 -19.70
N LEU A 230 -15.33 1.90 -20.28
CA LEU A 230 -15.12 1.05 -21.46
C LEU A 230 -14.63 -0.37 -21.15
N VAL A 231 -14.38 -0.71 -19.87
CA VAL A 231 -13.73 -1.98 -19.53
C VAL A 231 -14.59 -3.22 -19.79
N PHE A 232 -15.91 -3.07 -19.85
CA PHE A 232 -16.85 -4.15 -20.16
C PHE A 232 -17.54 -3.96 -21.52
N ALA A 233 -17.04 -3.05 -22.35
CA ALA A 233 -17.57 -2.81 -23.69
C ALA A 233 -16.74 -3.55 -24.76
N ALA A 234 -17.41 -4.23 -25.68
CA ALA A 234 -16.78 -4.83 -26.85
C ALA A 234 -17.29 -4.17 -28.14
N PHE A 235 -16.37 -3.70 -28.97
CA PHE A 235 -16.72 -3.00 -30.22
C PHE A 235 -16.64 -3.89 -31.46
N SER A 236 -16.04 -5.08 -31.36
CA SER A 236 -15.98 -6.06 -32.44
C SER A 236 -17.15 -7.03 -32.38
N GLY A 237 -17.87 -7.23 -33.49
CA GLY A 237 -18.96 -8.17 -33.55
C GLY A 237 -18.58 -9.60 -33.22
N SER A 238 -17.35 -10.04 -33.55
CA SER A 238 -16.84 -11.36 -33.15
C SER A 238 -16.61 -11.49 -31.64
N HIS A 239 -16.19 -10.41 -30.96
CA HIS A 239 -16.05 -10.38 -29.51
C HIS A 239 -17.41 -10.41 -28.81
N GLN A 240 -18.36 -9.60 -29.30
CA GLN A 240 -19.74 -9.58 -28.80
C GLN A 240 -20.40 -10.96 -28.89
N ASP A 241 -20.28 -11.64 -30.07
CA ASP A 241 -20.79 -12.98 -30.27
C ASP A 241 -20.16 -14.00 -29.30
N ALA A 242 -18.84 -13.93 -29.10
CA ALA A 242 -18.13 -14.81 -28.18
C ALA A 242 -18.54 -14.59 -26.72
N ILE A 243 -18.69 -13.34 -26.28
CA ILE A 243 -19.17 -13.00 -24.94
C ILE A 243 -20.59 -13.53 -24.75
N SER A 244 -21.51 -13.28 -25.69
CA SER A 244 -22.88 -13.77 -25.63
C SER A 244 -22.94 -15.29 -25.50
N LYS A 245 -22.16 -16.02 -26.31
CA LYS A 245 -22.05 -17.48 -26.23
C LYS A 245 -21.47 -17.95 -24.89
N GLY A 246 -20.44 -17.26 -24.40
CA GLY A 246 -19.83 -17.58 -23.11
C GLY A 246 -20.80 -17.38 -21.93
N MET A 247 -21.59 -16.31 -21.94
CA MET A 247 -22.64 -16.09 -20.94
C MET A 247 -23.71 -17.17 -20.97
N HIS A 248 -24.22 -17.55 -22.15
CA HIS A 248 -25.18 -18.66 -22.29
C HIS A 248 -24.61 -19.98 -21.80
N TYR A 249 -23.39 -20.32 -22.22
CA TYR A 249 -22.71 -21.53 -21.77
C TYR A 249 -22.60 -21.62 -20.25
N ARG A 250 -22.26 -20.49 -19.60
CA ARG A 250 -22.16 -20.43 -18.14
C ARG A 250 -23.48 -20.72 -17.44
N ILE A 251 -24.57 -20.15 -17.94
CA ILE A 251 -25.93 -20.38 -17.41
C ILE A 251 -26.34 -21.85 -17.60
N GLU A 252 -26.13 -22.41 -18.78
CA GLU A 252 -26.51 -23.78 -19.11
C GLU A 252 -25.72 -24.86 -18.32
N ASN A 253 -24.48 -24.56 -17.96
CA ASN A 253 -23.57 -25.52 -17.32
C ASN A 253 -23.32 -25.26 -15.84
N ASP A 254 -23.92 -24.19 -15.26
CA ASP A 254 -23.77 -23.81 -13.85
C ASP A 254 -22.30 -23.78 -13.39
N THR A 255 -21.44 -23.10 -14.16
CA THR A 255 -20.00 -23.06 -13.90
C THR A 255 -19.68 -22.13 -12.73
N GLU A 256 -18.99 -22.64 -11.72
CA GLU A 256 -18.54 -21.86 -10.56
C GLU A 256 -17.49 -20.79 -10.95
N HIS A 257 -16.59 -21.15 -11.87
CA HIS A 257 -15.50 -20.27 -12.28
C HIS A 257 -15.90 -19.36 -13.42
N TRP A 258 -15.42 -18.11 -13.37
CA TRP A 258 -15.59 -17.15 -14.45
C TRP A 258 -14.68 -17.49 -15.63
N THR A 259 -15.27 -17.83 -16.77
CA THR A 259 -14.56 -18.23 -18.00
C THR A 259 -15.11 -17.57 -19.26
N VAL A 260 -15.89 -16.48 -19.11
CA VAL A 260 -16.48 -15.78 -20.26
C VAL A 260 -15.37 -15.12 -21.09
N PRO A 261 -15.31 -15.37 -22.41
CA PRO A 261 -14.28 -14.76 -23.26
C PRO A 261 -14.29 -13.23 -23.17
N TYR A 262 -13.11 -12.61 -23.22
CA TYR A 262 -12.89 -11.16 -23.25
C TYR A 262 -13.34 -10.36 -22.03
N LEU A 263 -13.97 -10.96 -21.04
CA LEU A 263 -14.33 -10.33 -19.78
C LEU A 263 -13.47 -10.88 -18.62
N PRO A 264 -12.69 -10.05 -17.94
CA PRO A 264 -11.76 -10.53 -16.90
C PRO A 264 -12.48 -11.01 -15.62
N ILE A 265 -13.67 -10.46 -15.35
CA ILE A 265 -14.54 -10.80 -14.22
C ILE A 265 -16.00 -10.73 -14.65
N ASN A 266 -16.94 -11.19 -13.80
CA ASN A 266 -18.35 -10.91 -13.98
C ASN A 266 -18.60 -9.41 -13.70
N PRO A 267 -19.13 -8.64 -14.66
CA PRO A 267 -19.46 -7.22 -14.44
C PRO A 267 -20.39 -6.97 -13.25
N GLU A 268 -21.29 -7.91 -12.95
CA GLU A 268 -22.21 -7.82 -11.81
C GLU A 268 -21.48 -7.80 -10.46
N ASP A 269 -20.30 -8.41 -10.35
CA ASP A 269 -19.50 -8.42 -9.10
C ASP A 269 -19.06 -7.01 -8.68
N VAL A 270 -19.03 -6.07 -9.62
CA VAL A 270 -18.70 -4.66 -9.38
C VAL A 270 -19.89 -3.73 -9.62
N GLY A 271 -21.12 -4.26 -9.65
CA GLY A 271 -22.35 -3.50 -9.83
C GLY A 271 -22.53 -2.93 -11.24
N ARG A 272 -21.99 -3.61 -12.26
CA ARG A 272 -22.09 -3.20 -13.67
C ARG A 272 -22.74 -4.28 -14.52
N THR A 273 -23.04 -3.92 -15.74
CA THR A 273 -23.53 -4.82 -16.79
C THR A 273 -22.53 -4.84 -17.95
N TYR A 274 -22.58 -5.88 -18.77
CA TYR A 274 -21.90 -5.90 -20.05
C TYR A 274 -22.66 -5.01 -21.05
N ASP A 275 -21.96 -4.12 -21.76
CA ASP A 275 -22.49 -3.17 -22.76
C ASP A 275 -22.02 -3.53 -24.19
#